data_a0faa1f2f65bf1b2043b3b37c67f8903
#
_entry.id   a0faa1f2f65bf1b2043b3b37c67f8903
#
_cell.length_a   1.000
_cell.length_b   1.000
_cell.length_c   1.000
_cell.angle_alpha   90.00
_cell.angle_beta   90.00
_cell.angle_gamma   90.00
#
_symmetry.space_group_name_H-M   'P 1'
#
loop_
_entity.id
_entity.type
_entity.pdbx_description
1 polymer ?
#
loop_
_entity_poly.entity_id
_entity_poly.type
_entity_poly.pdbx_seq_one_letter_code
_entity_poly.pdbx_strand_id
1 'polypeptide(L)'
;IIVTANSDEGECLDLTSKIKPDGTLDWTAPQGDWTICALFQGHHGKMVERAGPGGEGDVIDHFSASAIDHYLSKFDEAFKGKDISYLRYYFNDSYEVDDARGESNWTPAFFDEFQKYRGYDLRQHLPALLGMDTPDKNARVLYDYRQTINDLLINHYSIRWQHWAAKQGKGIRNQAHGSPANILDLYAVSDVPEIEGRDLVSIKAAPSVAHTEGKKLSSSESATWLNEHFQSNLGDVKKALDLFFLGGVNHIFYHGTCFSPQDAPWPGWLFYAAVHFHPNNPF
;
A
#
# COMPACT_ATOMS: atom_id res chain seq x y z
N ILE A 1 -24.03 -1.87 2.74
CA ILE A 1 -24.63 -1.99 1.40
C ILE A 1 -25.10 -0.61 0.97
N ILE A 2 -24.86 -0.24 -0.28
CA ILE A 2 -25.44 0.94 -0.94
C ILE A 2 -26.09 0.48 -2.21
N VAL A 3 -27.32 0.92 -2.46
CA VAL A 3 -28.07 0.60 -3.68
C VAL A 3 -28.57 1.86 -4.33
N THR A 4 -28.25 2.05 -5.61
CA THR A 4 -28.79 3.13 -6.42
C THR A 4 -29.50 2.58 -7.65
N ALA A 5 -30.56 3.26 -8.10
CA ALA A 5 -31.15 3.05 -9.40
C ALA A 5 -30.88 4.27 -10.29
N ASN A 6 -30.38 4.02 -11.49
CA ASN A 6 -29.98 5.06 -12.43
C ASN A 6 -30.77 4.87 -13.72
N SER A 7 -31.51 5.91 -14.16
CA SER A 7 -32.23 5.86 -15.41
C SER A 7 -31.36 6.26 -16.59
N ASP A 8 -31.71 5.82 -17.79
CA ASP A 8 -31.03 6.22 -19.03
C ASP A 8 -31.19 7.73 -19.33
N GLU A 9 -32.17 8.39 -18.69
CA GLU A 9 -32.38 9.83 -18.77
C GLU A 9 -31.51 10.64 -17.77
N GLY A 10 -30.71 9.95 -16.92
CA GLY A 10 -29.78 10.54 -15.99
C GLY A 10 -30.32 10.82 -14.58
N GLU A 11 -31.49 10.30 -14.24
CA GLU A 11 -32.00 10.31 -12.87
C GLU A 11 -31.27 9.26 -12.02
N CYS A 12 -30.89 9.60 -10.78
CA CYS A 12 -30.31 8.69 -9.82
C CYS A 12 -31.13 8.70 -8.51
N LEU A 13 -31.58 7.54 -8.10
CA LEU A 13 -32.34 7.34 -6.86
C LEU A 13 -31.51 6.52 -5.87
N ASP A 14 -31.41 6.97 -4.64
CA ASP A 14 -30.85 6.16 -3.54
C ASP A 14 -31.94 5.23 -3.02
N LEU A 15 -31.73 3.94 -3.21
CA LEU A 15 -32.63 2.86 -2.79
C LEU A 15 -32.10 2.11 -1.56
N THR A 16 -31.05 2.55 -0.93
CA THR A 16 -30.40 1.87 0.20
C THR A 16 -31.38 1.58 1.34
N SER A 17 -32.26 2.54 1.66
CA SER A 17 -33.29 2.38 2.70
C SER A 17 -34.46 1.49 2.30
N LYS A 18 -34.54 1.07 1.03
CA LYS A 18 -35.59 0.18 0.50
C LYS A 18 -35.20 -1.31 0.57
N ILE A 19 -34.00 -1.62 1.06
CA ILE A 19 -33.58 -3.00 1.26
C ILE A 19 -34.16 -3.52 2.56
N LYS A 20 -34.92 -4.61 2.47
CA LYS A 20 -35.49 -5.32 3.64
C LYS A 20 -34.42 -6.16 4.34
N PRO A 21 -34.65 -6.56 5.61
CA PRO A 21 -33.71 -7.41 6.35
C PRO A 21 -33.42 -8.78 5.69
N ASP A 22 -34.33 -9.27 4.84
CA ASP A 22 -34.15 -10.49 4.06
C ASP A 22 -33.36 -10.30 2.77
N GLY A 23 -32.89 -9.07 2.50
CA GLY A 23 -32.10 -8.70 1.30
C GLY A 23 -32.96 -8.36 0.08
N THR A 24 -34.30 -8.39 0.18
CA THR A 24 -35.17 -8.00 -0.94
C THR A 24 -35.26 -6.48 -1.08
N LEU A 25 -35.34 -6.01 -2.31
CA LEU A 25 -35.52 -4.59 -2.64
C LEU A 25 -37.02 -4.28 -2.77
N ASP A 26 -37.55 -3.44 -1.87
CA ASP A 26 -38.94 -2.96 -1.89
C ASP A 26 -39.07 -1.68 -2.72
N TRP A 27 -39.00 -1.82 -4.03
CA TRP A 27 -39.10 -0.73 -4.97
C TRP A 27 -39.73 -1.18 -6.28
N THR A 28 -40.56 -0.33 -6.85
CA THR A 28 -41.12 -0.51 -8.20
C THR A 28 -40.52 0.55 -9.10
N ALA A 29 -39.87 0.11 -10.19
CA ALA A 29 -39.28 1.01 -11.15
C ALA A 29 -40.35 1.92 -11.80
N PRO A 30 -40.14 3.24 -11.89
CA PRO A 30 -40.91 4.10 -12.78
C PRO A 30 -40.81 3.65 -14.23
N GLN A 31 -41.62 4.25 -15.11
CA GLN A 31 -41.53 4.00 -16.55
C GLN A 31 -40.14 4.36 -17.06
N GLY A 32 -39.55 3.51 -17.93
CA GLY A 32 -38.23 3.68 -18.51
C GLY A 32 -37.29 2.53 -18.18
N ASP A 33 -36.06 2.64 -18.65
CA ASP A 33 -34.99 1.68 -18.40
C ASP A 33 -34.15 2.14 -17.20
N TRP A 34 -33.90 1.22 -16.29
CA TRP A 34 -33.20 1.47 -15.04
C TRP A 34 -32.07 0.49 -14.79
N THR A 35 -30.90 1.00 -14.49
CA THR A 35 -29.75 0.22 -14.04
C THR A 35 -29.66 0.29 -12.51
N ILE A 36 -29.72 -0.85 -11.83
CA ILE A 36 -29.52 -0.95 -10.39
C ILE A 36 -28.06 -1.27 -10.10
N CYS A 37 -27.40 -0.42 -9.33
CA CYS A 37 -26.05 -0.65 -8.82
C CYS A 37 -26.13 -0.97 -7.33
N ALA A 38 -25.61 -2.12 -6.93
CA ALA A 38 -25.52 -2.53 -5.53
C ALA A 38 -24.04 -2.71 -5.14
N LEU A 39 -23.59 -1.94 -4.18
CA LEU A 39 -22.25 -2.01 -3.63
C LEU A 39 -22.27 -2.65 -2.25
N PHE A 40 -21.41 -3.64 -2.07
CA PHE A 40 -21.24 -4.35 -0.82
C PHE A 40 -19.85 -4.07 -0.26
N GLN A 41 -19.80 -3.59 0.97
CA GLN A 41 -18.55 -3.49 1.71
C GLN A 41 -18.37 -4.72 2.58
N GLY A 42 -17.20 -5.32 2.53
CA GLY A 42 -16.82 -6.46 3.35
C GLY A 42 -15.33 -6.43 3.66
N HIS A 43 -14.90 -7.32 4.54
CA HIS A 43 -13.48 -7.53 4.80
C HIS A 43 -12.87 -8.32 3.64
N HIS A 44 -11.73 -7.87 3.12
CA HIS A 44 -11.00 -8.61 2.09
C HIS A 44 -10.19 -9.79 2.66
N GLY A 45 -9.97 -9.83 3.99
CA GLY A 45 -9.31 -10.93 4.70
C GLY A 45 -7.83 -11.08 4.39
N LYS A 46 -7.19 -10.02 3.89
CA LYS A 46 -5.73 -10.04 3.69
C LYS A 46 -5.06 -9.96 5.06
N MET A 47 -4.23 -10.96 5.32
CA MET A 47 -3.36 -11.00 6.50
C MET A 47 -2.04 -10.29 6.19
N VAL A 48 -1.40 -9.79 7.24
CA VAL A 48 -0.02 -9.27 7.15
C VAL A 48 0.89 -10.36 6.59
N GLU A 49 1.64 -10.00 5.54
CA GLU A 49 2.60 -10.92 4.96
C GLU A 49 3.72 -11.25 5.96
N ARG A 50 4.01 -12.53 6.09
CA ARG A 50 5.16 -13.06 6.84
C ARG A 50 5.34 -12.45 8.23
N ALA A 51 4.24 -12.27 8.95
CA ALA A 51 4.27 -11.80 10.32
C ALA A 51 5.16 -12.71 11.18
N GLY A 52 5.93 -12.09 12.07
CA GLY A 52 6.62 -12.85 13.11
C GLY A 52 5.63 -13.50 14.07
N PRO A 53 6.04 -14.54 14.83
CA PRO A 53 5.17 -15.21 15.79
C PRO A 53 4.49 -14.22 16.76
N GLY A 54 3.17 -14.26 16.84
CA GLY A 54 2.35 -13.34 17.64
C GLY A 54 2.06 -11.99 16.97
N GLY A 55 2.50 -11.80 15.73
CA GLY A 55 2.21 -10.60 14.93
C GLY A 55 1.18 -10.86 13.82
N GLU A 56 0.58 -12.05 13.79
CA GLU A 56 -0.45 -12.41 12.82
C GLU A 56 -1.69 -11.54 13.01
N GLY A 57 -2.28 -11.09 11.92
CA GLY A 57 -3.48 -10.27 11.93
C GLY A 57 -3.82 -9.70 10.56
N ASP A 58 -4.98 -9.09 10.47
CA ASP A 58 -5.40 -8.40 9.26
C ASP A 58 -4.55 -7.16 9.01
N VAL A 59 -4.30 -6.84 7.74
CA VAL A 59 -3.69 -5.56 7.37
C VAL A 59 -4.60 -4.40 7.77
N ILE A 60 -4.00 -3.26 8.10
CA ILE A 60 -4.74 -2.05 8.47
C ILE A 60 -5.44 -1.44 7.25
N ASP A 61 -6.48 -0.65 7.51
CA ASP A 61 -7.08 0.23 6.50
C ASP A 61 -6.17 1.44 6.26
N HIS A 62 -5.36 1.39 5.19
CA HIS A 62 -4.42 2.46 4.82
C HIS A 62 -5.11 3.75 4.36
N PHE A 63 -6.42 3.70 4.06
CA PHE A 63 -7.19 4.87 3.65
C PHE A 63 -7.88 5.57 4.82
N SER A 64 -7.82 4.98 6.02
CA SER A 64 -8.45 5.50 7.24
C SER A 64 -7.44 6.14 8.18
N ALA A 65 -7.52 7.44 8.37
CA ALA A 65 -6.67 8.17 9.31
C ALA A 65 -6.76 7.62 10.75
N SER A 66 -7.96 7.23 11.18
CA SER A 66 -8.16 6.68 12.53
C SER A 66 -7.55 5.29 12.69
N ALA A 67 -7.56 4.47 11.64
CA ALA A 67 -6.89 3.17 11.67
C ALA A 67 -5.37 3.31 11.81
N ILE A 68 -4.78 4.25 11.08
CA ILE A 68 -3.35 4.57 11.17
C ILE A 68 -2.99 5.08 12.56
N ASP A 69 -3.77 6.01 13.13
CA ASP A 69 -3.51 6.50 14.50
C ASP A 69 -3.58 5.39 15.53
N HIS A 70 -4.58 4.52 15.41
CA HIS A 70 -4.71 3.38 16.33
C HIS A 70 -3.51 2.43 16.21
N TYR A 71 -3.07 2.14 14.99
CA TYR A 71 -1.88 1.30 14.76
C TYR A 71 -0.62 1.94 15.35
N LEU A 72 -0.36 3.21 15.07
CA LEU A 72 0.81 3.93 15.58
C LEU A 72 0.82 4.08 17.09
N SER A 73 -0.35 4.17 17.73
CA SER A 73 -0.46 4.23 19.18
C SER A 73 0.12 2.99 19.90
N LYS A 74 0.16 1.84 19.22
CA LYS A 74 0.80 0.62 19.76
C LYS A 74 2.31 0.76 19.90
N PHE A 75 2.94 1.48 18.98
CA PHE A 75 4.36 1.81 19.08
C PHE A 75 4.61 2.84 20.17
N ASP A 76 3.72 3.82 20.36
CA ASP A 76 3.82 4.77 21.48
C ASP A 76 3.76 4.05 22.83
N GLU A 77 2.86 3.09 22.97
CA GLU A 77 2.75 2.23 24.17
C GLU A 77 4.03 1.39 24.36
N ALA A 78 4.50 0.73 23.30
CA ALA A 78 5.67 -0.15 23.35
C ALA A 78 6.98 0.60 23.67
N PHE A 79 7.12 1.84 23.21
CA PHE A 79 8.31 2.66 23.42
C PHE A 79 8.26 3.50 24.67
N LYS A 80 7.13 3.53 25.37
CA LYS A 80 6.98 4.33 26.60
C LYS A 80 8.07 3.99 27.62
N GLY A 81 8.85 5.01 27.97
CA GLY A 81 9.96 4.86 28.92
C GLY A 81 11.17 4.07 28.42
N LYS A 82 11.23 3.77 27.13
CA LYS A 82 12.38 3.13 26.50
C LYS A 82 13.31 4.17 25.88
N ASP A 83 14.62 3.88 25.90
CA ASP A 83 15.57 4.66 25.13
C ASP A 83 15.53 4.25 23.65
N ILE A 84 14.99 5.14 22.82
CA ILE A 84 14.94 4.98 21.37
C ILE A 84 15.91 5.94 20.65
N SER A 85 16.92 6.49 21.36
CA SER A 85 17.87 7.45 20.78
C SER A 85 18.63 6.90 19.58
N TYR A 86 18.90 5.60 19.54
CA TYR A 86 19.59 4.91 18.45
C TYR A 86 18.73 4.68 17.20
N LEU A 87 17.39 4.73 17.33
CA LEU A 87 16.49 4.62 16.21
C LEU A 87 16.58 5.89 15.36
N ARG A 88 16.80 5.74 14.05
CA ARG A 88 16.84 6.87 13.10
C ARG A 88 15.59 6.96 12.25
N TYR A 89 15.11 5.82 11.76
CA TYR A 89 13.99 5.72 10.85
C TYR A 89 13.07 4.58 11.25
N TYR A 90 11.77 4.77 11.07
CA TYR A 90 10.79 3.70 11.03
C TYR A 90 10.70 3.19 9.61
N PHE A 91 10.69 1.88 9.44
CA PHE A 91 10.65 1.24 8.13
C PHE A 91 9.26 0.67 7.86
N ASN A 92 8.78 0.84 6.62
CA ASN A 92 7.65 0.13 6.06
C ASN A 92 8.10 -0.55 4.77
N ASP A 93 7.82 -1.84 4.70
CA ASP A 93 8.07 -2.68 3.55
C ASP A 93 7.08 -2.38 2.41
N SER A 94 7.13 -3.13 1.31
CA SER A 94 6.26 -2.95 0.16
C SER A 94 4.77 -3.03 0.51
N TYR A 95 3.94 -2.41 -0.32
CA TYR A 95 2.49 -2.47 -0.18
C TYR A 95 1.99 -3.81 -0.73
N GLU A 96 1.63 -4.73 0.16
CA GLU A 96 1.28 -6.10 -0.21
C GLU A 96 -0.21 -6.41 0.06
N VAL A 97 -1.08 -5.52 -0.39
CA VAL A 97 -2.55 -5.65 -0.28
C VAL A 97 -3.20 -5.85 -1.65
N ASP A 98 -2.42 -5.74 -2.72
CA ASP A 98 -2.84 -5.83 -4.12
C ASP A 98 -3.33 -7.22 -4.55
N ASP A 99 -2.96 -8.27 -3.81
CA ASP A 99 -3.40 -9.65 -4.01
C ASP A 99 -4.56 -10.06 -3.09
N ALA A 100 -5.15 -9.13 -2.36
CA ALA A 100 -6.32 -9.38 -1.51
C ALA A 100 -7.51 -9.85 -2.34
N ARG A 101 -8.32 -10.74 -1.77
CA ARG A 101 -9.57 -11.17 -2.41
C ARG A 101 -10.55 -10.00 -2.51
N GLY A 102 -11.10 -9.79 -3.70
CA GLY A 102 -11.95 -8.63 -3.99
C GLY A 102 -11.13 -7.35 -4.09
N GLU A 103 -11.83 -6.22 -4.24
CA GLU A 103 -11.19 -4.92 -4.30
C GLU A 103 -10.76 -4.46 -2.90
N SER A 104 -9.49 -4.15 -2.75
CA SER A 104 -8.91 -3.70 -1.47
C SER A 104 -8.82 -2.18 -1.34
N ASN A 105 -9.12 -1.43 -2.40
CA ASN A 105 -8.96 0.03 -2.46
C ASN A 105 -10.22 0.75 -1.99
N TRP A 106 -10.60 0.52 -0.75
CA TRP A 106 -11.83 1.05 -0.16
C TRP A 106 -11.69 1.29 1.34
N THR A 107 -12.43 2.28 1.84
CA THR A 107 -12.63 2.55 3.27
C THR A 107 -14.09 2.90 3.54
N PRO A 108 -14.64 2.67 4.73
CA PRO A 108 -16.03 3.06 5.04
C PRO A 108 -16.38 4.51 4.75
N ALA A 109 -15.42 5.43 4.93
CA ALA A 109 -15.62 6.87 4.69
C ALA A 109 -15.40 7.27 3.22
N PHE A 110 -15.20 6.33 2.28
CA PHE A 110 -14.75 6.63 0.92
C PHE A 110 -15.66 7.63 0.18
N PHE A 111 -16.98 7.48 0.25
CA PHE A 111 -17.90 8.40 -0.43
C PHE A 111 -17.81 9.83 0.09
N ASP A 112 -17.70 10.00 1.41
CA ASP A 112 -17.60 11.32 2.03
C ASP A 112 -16.25 11.97 1.69
N GLU A 113 -15.17 11.22 1.72
CA GLU A 113 -13.84 11.69 1.31
C GLU A 113 -13.81 11.99 -0.20
N PHE A 114 -14.40 11.14 -1.03
CA PHE A 114 -14.53 11.41 -2.46
C PHE A 114 -15.25 12.74 -2.71
N GLN A 115 -16.42 12.95 -2.10
CA GLN A 115 -17.17 14.19 -2.24
C GLN A 115 -16.36 15.41 -1.77
N LYS A 116 -15.62 15.28 -0.68
CA LYS A 116 -14.73 16.32 -0.16
C LYS A 116 -13.61 16.68 -1.15
N TYR A 117 -12.98 15.69 -1.76
CA TYR A 117 -11.86 15.91 -2.68
C TYR A 117 -12.29 16.26 -4.11
N ARG A 118 -13.40 15.70 -4.59
CA ARG A 118 -13.84 15.82 -6.00
C ARG A 118 -15.01 16.81 -6.19
N GLY A 119 -15.73 17.16 -5.12
CA GLY A 119 -16.81 18.13 -5.15
C GLY A 119 -18.17 17.61 -5.62
N TYR A 120 -18.30 16.28 -5.83
CA TYR A 120 -19.55 15.64 -6.21
C TYR A 120 -19.71 14.27 -5.56
N ASP A 121 -20.95 13.76 -5.50
CA ASP A 121 -21.28 12.48 -4.89
C ASP A 121 -21.08 11.33 -5.87
N LEU A 122 -20.09 10.46 -5.61
CA LEU A 122 -19.79 9.30 -6.45
C LEU A 122 -20.98 8.33 -6.57
N ARG A 123 -21.87 8.27 -5.56
CA ARG A 123 -23.05 7.39 -5.60
C ARG A 123 -23.95 7.68 -6.80
N GLN A 124 -23.99 8.93 -7.26
CA GLN A 124 -24.74 9.35 -8.45
C GLN A 124 -24.08 8.95 -9.77
N HIS A 125 -22.86 8.43 -9.72
CA HIS A 125 -22.06 8.11 -10.90
C HIS A 125 -21.56 6.65 -10.90
N LEU A 126 -22.21 5.75 -10.14
CA LEU A 126 -21.81 4.35 -10.09
C LEU A 126 -21.83 3.64 -11.44
N PRO A 127 -22.82 3.86 -12.33
CA PRO A 127 -22.76 3.30 -13.67
C PRO A 127 -21.48 3.70 -14.43
N ALA A 128 -21.08 4.96 -14.33
CA ALA A 128 -19.86 5.43 -14.98
C ALA A 128 -18.59 4.81 -14.36
N LEU A 129 -18.53 4.67 -13.02
CA LEU A 129 -17.43 3.99 -12.34
C LEU A 129 -17.30 2.53 -12.79
N LEU A 130 -18.44 1.87 -13.04
CA LEU A 130 -18.51 0.47 -13.49
C LEU A 130 -18.37 0.32 -15.01
N GLY A 131 -18.11 1.40 -15.74
CA GLY A 131 -17.91 1.35 -17.19
C GLY A 131 -19.20 1.27 -18.01
N MET A 132 -20.36 1.57 -17.43
CA MET A 132 -21.69 1.41 -18.00
C MET A 132 -22.30 2.73 -18.52
N ASP A 133 -21.54 3.80 -18.61
CA ASP A 133 -21.93 5.10 -19.17
C ASP A 133 -21.10 5.39 -20.44
N THR A 134 -21.11 6.62 -20.91
CA THR A 134 -20.29 7.02 -22.06
C THR A 134 -18.78 6.84 -21.76
N PRO A 135 -17.95 6.49 -22.75
CA PRO A 135 -16.51 6.30 -22.54
C PRO A 135 -15.81 7.49 -21.87
N ASP A 136 -16.18 8.72 -22.23
CA ASP A 136 -15.59 9.93 -21.63
C ASP A 136 -15.97 10.06 -20.14
N LYS A 137 -17.25 9.86 -19.80
CA LYS A 137 -17.71 9.92 -18.40
C LYS A 137 -17.13 8.81 -17.55
N ASN A 138 -17.05 7.58 -18.09
CA ASN A 138 -16.40 6.45 -17.44
C ASN A 138 -14.94 6.78 -17.09
N ALA A 139 -14.18 7.31 -18.07
CA ALA A 139 -12.78 7.66 -17.86
C ALA A 139 -12.59 8.74 -16.80
N ARG A 140 -13.44 9.78 -16.79
CA ARG A 140 -13.35 10.86 -15.80
C ARG A 140 -13.68 10.39 -14.39
N VAL A 141 -14.77 9.65 -14.22
CA VAL A 141 -15.17 9.13 -12.90
C VAL A 141 -14.15 8.13 -12.36
N LEU A 142 -13.61 7.25 -13.21
CA LEU A 142 -12.55 6.32 -12.83
C LEU A 142 -11.25 7.06 -12.45
N TYR A 143 -10.90 8.13 -13.18
CA TYR A 143 -9.76 8.99 -12.83
C TYR A 143 -9.94 9.60 -11.43
N ASP A 144 -11.11 10.21 -11.17
CA ASP A 144 -11.42 10.84 -9.89
C ASP A 144 -11.44 9.82 -8.73
N TYR A 145 -11.94 8.61 -8.99
CA TYR A 145 -11.88 7.49 -8.04
C TYR A 145 -10.43 7.13 -7.68
N ARG A 146 -9.57 6.91 -8.70
CA ARG A 146 -8.15 6.57 -8.49
C ARG A 146 -7.38 7.72 -7.84
N GLN A 147 -7.68 8.95 -8.22
CA GLN A 147 -7.07 10.12 -7.61
C GLN A 147 -7.47 10.28 -6.14
N THR A 148 -8.69 9.90 -5.78
CA THR A 148 -9.12 9.89 -4.37
C THR A 148 -8.36 8.85 -3.56
N ILE A 149 -8.15 7.65 -4.10
CA ILE A 149 -7.30 6.62 -3.48
C ILE A 149 -5.88 7.17 -3.24
N ASN A 150 -5.30 7.83 -4.24
CA ASN A 150 -3.99 8.48 -4.11
C ASN A 150 -3.97 9.51 -2.97
N ASP A 151 -4.94 10.43 -2.94
CA ASP A 151 -5.02 11.46 -1.92
C ASP A 151 -5.18 10.88 -0.51
N LEU A 152 -5.95 9.80 -0.36
CA LEU A 152 -6.12 9.12 0.92
C LEU A 152 -4.82 8.45 1.38
N LEU A 153 -4.11 7.73 0.51
CA LEU A 153 -2.82 7.12 0.85
C LEU A 153 -1.76 8.16 1.23
N ILE A 154 -1.73 9.29 0.53
CA ILE A 154 -0.80 10.36 0.87
C ILE A 154 -1.17 10.98 2.22
N ASN A 155 -2.43 11.44 2.38
CA ASN A 155 -2.82 12.26 3.52
C ASN A 155 -3.15 11.46 4.79
N HIS A 156 -3.80 10.30 4.65
CA HIS A 156 -4.24 9.50 5.78
C HIS A 156 -3.19 8.49 6.24
N TYR A 157 -2.28 8.06 5.36
CA TYR A 157 -1.22 7.12 5.70
C TYR A 157 0.14 7.79 5.73
N SER A 158 0.72 8.15 4.59
CA SER A 158 2.15 8.50 4.50
C SER A 158 2.51 9.77 5.27
N ILE A 159 1.78 10.88 5.08
CA ILE A 159 2.01 12.14 5.78
C ILE A 159 1.73 11.97 7.28
N ARG A 160 0.70 11.22 7.64
CA ARG A 160 0.33 11.00 9.03
C ARG A 160 1.40 10.19 9.78
N TRP A 161 1.90 9.15 9.17
CA TRP A 161 3.01 8.37 9.69
C TRP A 161 4.30 9.18 9.78
N GLN A 162 4.64 9.95 8.75
CA GLN A 162 5.80 10.84 8.75
C GLN A 162 5.73 11.87 9.89
N HIS A 163 4.58 12.51 10.06
CA HIS A 163 4.37 13.47 11.15
C HIS A 163 4.48 12.81 12.54
N TRP A 164 3.97 11.58 12.70
CA TRP A 164 4.12 10.83 13.95
C TRP A 164 5.60 10.52 14.24
N ALA A 165 6.36 10.08 13.26
CA ALA A 165 7.79 9.83 13.40
C ALA A 165 8.57 11.11 13.73
N ALA A 166 8.26 12.21 13.03
CA ALA A 166 8.91 13.51 13.23
C ALA A 166 8.72 14.08 14.65
N LYS A 167 7.56 13.85 15.28
CA LYS A 167 7.33 14.23 16.71
C LYS A 167 8.29 13.55 17.66
N GLN A 168 8.85 12.41 17.30
CA GLN A 168 9.85 11.67 18.08
C GLN A 168 11.29 11.97 17.61
N GLY A 169 11.47 12.94 16.71
CA GLY A 169 12.76 13.27 16.11
C GLY A 169 13.30 12.18 15.18
N LYS A 170 12.42 11.37 14.59
CA LYS A 170 12.74 10.27 13.69
C LYS A 170 12.20 10.54 12.29
N GLY A 171 12.78 9.87 11.30
CA GLY A 171 12.25 9.86 9.95
C GLY A 171 11.53 8.57 9.60
N ILE A 172 11.04 8.51 8.37
CA ILE A 172 10.46 7.30 7.78
C ILE A 172 11.25 6.84 6.57
N ARG A 173 11.42 5.51 6.46
CA ARG A 173 11.95 4.80 5.30
C ARG A 173 10.85 3.95 4.73
N ASN A 174 10.51 4.12 3.47
CA ASN A 174 9.30 3.53 2.90
C ASN A 174 9.54 2.94 1.52
N GLN A 175 9.09 1.71 1.34
CA GLN A 175 8.89 1.08 0.04
C GLN A 175 7.45 1.36 -0.42
N ALA A 176 7.28 2.29 -1.36
CA ALA A 176 5.94 2.69 -1.81
C ALA A 176 5.42 1.86 -2.99
N HIS A 177 6.24 1.01 -3.58
CA HIS A 177 5.81 0.17 -4.71
C HIS A 177 4.75 -0.86 -4.28
N GLY A 178 3.96 -1.33 -5.22
CA GLY A 178 2.77 -2.16 -4.97
C GLY A 178 1.52 -1.36 -4.59
N SER A 179 1.64 -0.11 -4.14
CA SER A 179 0.48 0.70 -3.74
C SER A 179 -0.35 1.17 -4.94
N PRO A 180 -1.69 1.33 -4.77
CA PRO A 180 -2.58 1.81 -5.82
C PRO A 180 -2.55 3.34 -6.00
N ALA A 181 -1.42 3.97 -5.71
CA ALA A 181 -1.22 5.42 -5.78
C ALA A 181 -0.04 5.78 -6.70
N ASN A 182 0.17 7.08 -6.92
CA ASN A 182 1.39 7.56 -7.52
C ASN A 182 2.56 7.37 -6.56
N ILE A 183 3.39 6.37 -6.81
CA ILE A 183 4.52 6.03 -5.93
C ILE A 183 5.54 7.17 -5.80
N LEU A 184 5.65 8.06 -6.80
CA LEU A 184 6.57 9.20 -6.72
C LEU A 184 6.11 10.19 -5.66
N ASP A 185 4.81 10.45 -5.54
CA ASP A 185 4.25 11.31 -4.49
C ASP A 185 4.46 10.70 -3.10
N LEU A 186 4.29 9.37 -2.97
CA LEU A 186 4.55 8.67 -1.72
C LEU A 186 6.04 8.70 -1.33
N TYR A 187 6.94 8.57 -2.30
CA TYR A 187 8.38 8.74 -2.08
C TYR A 187 8.75 10.17 -1.71
N ALA A 188 8.02 11.17 -2.24
CA ALA A 188 8.24 12.58 -1.88
C ALA A 188 7.97 12.85 -0.38
N VAL A 189 6.99 12.18 0.20
CA VAL A 189 6.71 12.24 1.65
C VAL A 189 7.76 11.53 2.49
N SER A 190 8.37 10.45 1.99
CA SER A 190 9.31 9.62 2.75
C SER A 190 10.64 10.33 2.98
N ASP A 191 11.22 10.28 4.19
CA ASP A 191 12.54 10.83 4.47
C ASP A 191 13.64 10.06 3.74
N VAL A 192 13.48 8.74 3.64
CA VAL A 192 14.33 7.84 2.84
C VAL A 192 13.43 7.03 1.92
N PRO A 193 13.28 7.42 0.65
CA PRO A 193 12.64 6.60 -0.36
C PRO A 193 13.42 5.30 -0.56
N GLU A 194 12.75 4.16 -0.50
CA GLU A 194 13.36 2.86 -0.70
C GLU A 194 12.71 2.11 -1.86
N ILE A 195 13.52 1.45 -2.66
CA ILE A 195 13.06 0.66 -3.81
C ILE A 195 13.55 -0.77 -3.72
N GLU A 196 12.74 -1.68 -4.18
CA GLU A 196 13.09 -3.01 -4.64
C GLU A 196 12.85 -3.07 -6.15
N GLY A 197 13.66 -3.78 -6.90
CA GLY A 197 13.45 -3.88 -8.33
C GLY A 197 14.53 -4.66 -9.06
N ARG A 198 14.25 -5.02 -10.31
CA ARG A 198 15.13 -5.82 -11.17
C ARG A 198 15.55 -5.13 -12.46
N ASP A 199 14.89 -4.04 -12.80
CA ASP A 199 15.18 -3.25 -13.99
C ASP A 199 15.49 -1.80 -13.64
N LEU A 200 16.24 -1.13 -14.51
CA LEU A 200 16.73 0.22 -14.24
C LEU A 200 15.61 1.25 -14.11
N VAL A 201 14.48 1.09 -14.80
CA VAL A 201 13.38 2.06 -14.75
C VAL A 201 12.69 2.00 -13.39
N SER A 202 12.35 0.80 -12.93
CA SER A 202 11.77 0.57 -11.61
C SER A 202 12.70 1.10 -10.51
N ILE A 203 13.99 0.72 -10.56
CA ILE A 203 14.99 1.15 -9.58
C ILE A 203 15.10 2.66 -9.48
N LYS A 204 14.94 3.38 -10.59
CA LYS A 204 15.06 4.85 -10.61
C LYS A 204 13.91 5.59 -9.92
N ALA A 205 12.81 4.96 -9.60
CA ALA A 205 11.66 5.66 -9.01
C ALA A 205 12.03 6.38 -7.71
N ALA A 206 12.54 5.65 -6.72
CA ALA A 206 12.93 6.24 -5.42
C ALA A 206 14.12 7.23 -5.53
N PRO A 207 15.25 6.90 -6.21
CA PRO A 207 16.37 7.84 -6.37
C PRO A 207 15.99 9.10 -7.14
N SER A 208 15.11 9.03 -8.14
CA SER A 208 14.68 10.21 -8.88
C SER A 208 13.96 11.21 -7.98
N VAL A 209 13.05 10.72 -7.13
CA VAL A 209 12.39 11.58 -6.15
C VAL A 209 13.38 12.11 -5.11
N ALA A 210 14.27 11.25 -4.60
CA ALA A 210 15.29 11.70 -3.67
C ALA A 210 16.12 12.86 -4.25
N HIS A 211 16.46 12.78 -5.53
CA HIS A 211 17.21 13.81 -6.23
C HIS A 211 16.40 15.11 -6.39
N THR A 212 15.16 15.03 -6.87
CA THR A 212 14.31 16.22 -7.09
C THR A 212 13.93 16.92 -5.80
N GLU A 213 13.72 16.17 -4.71
CA GLU A 213 13.39 16.68 -3.38
C GLU A 213 14.62 17.03 -2.53
N GLY A 214 15.83 16.90 -3.06
CA GLY A 214 17.07 17.20 -2.33
C GLY A 214 17.33 16.29 -1.13
N LYS A 215 16.81 15.07 -1.13
CA LYS A 215 17.04 14.07 -0.08
C LYS A 215 18.44 13.48 -0.19
N LYS A 216 19.08 13.24 0.95
CA LYS A 216 20.47 12.74 0.99
C LYS A 216 20.57 11.24 0.72
N LEU A 217 19.54 10.49 1.08
CA LEU A 217 19.52 9.03 1.00
C LEU A 217 18.40 8.57 0.10
N SER A 218 18.73 7.59 -0.75
CA SER A 218 17.78 6.69 -1.39
C SER A 218 18.27 5.27 -1.16
N SER A 219 17.45 4.45 -0.56
CA SER A 219 17.81 3.09 -0.21
C SER A 219 17.20 2.05 -1.13
N SER A 220 17.72 0.84 -1.02
CA SER A 220 17.12 -0.31 -1.67
C SER A 220 17.15 -1.53 -0.76
N GLU A 221 16.12 -2.34 -0.84
CA GLU A 221 16.17 -3.75 -0.54
C GLU A 221 16.81 -4.45 -1.73
N SER A 222 17.84 -5.25 -1.48
CA SER A 222 18.70 -5.74 -2.55
C SER A 222 19.02 -7.21 -2.43
N ALA A 223 19.11 -7.87 -3.57
CA ALA A 223 19.39 -9.29 -3.76
C ALA A 223 18.26 -10.24 -3.35
N THR A 224 17.06 -9.77 -3.08
CA THR A 224 15.91 -10.54 -2.61
C THR A 224 15.58 -11.72 -3.51
N TRP A 225 15.53 -11.52 -4.82
CA TRP A 225 15.10 -12.51 -5.81
C TRP A 225 16.23 -12.94 -6.75
N LEU A 226 17.47 -12.91 -6.27
CA LEU A 226 18.64 -13.28 -7.07
C LEU A 226 18.89 -14.78 -6.96
N ASN A 227 18.51 -15.59 -7.92
CA ASN A 227 18.64 -17.05 -7.97
C ASN A 227 17.99 -17.79 -6.78
N GLU A 228 18.10 -19.11 -6.76
CA GLU A 228 17.69 -19.97 -5.64
C GLU A 228 18.75 -20.03 -4.53
N HIS A 229 18.37 -20.60 -3.39
CA HIS A 229 19.24 -20.73 -2.22
C HIS A 229 20.59 -21.34 -2.56
N PHE A 230 21.66 -20.74 -2.09
CA PHE A 230 23.05 -21.18 -2.24
C PHE A 230 23.56 -21.26 -3.70
N GLN A 231 22.83 -20.70 -4.67
CA GLN A 231 23.26 -20.67 -6.08
C GLN A 231 23.95 -19.35 -6.47
N SER A 232 23.83 -18.31 -5.65
CA SER A 232 24.49 -17.03 -5.91
C SER A 232 25.83 -16.96 -5.22
N ASN A 233 26.80 -16.31 -5.87
CA ASN A 233 28.06 -15.91 -5.27
C ASN A 233 28.13 -14.38 -5.12
N LEU A 234 29.16 -13.87 -4.45
CA LEU A 234 29.32 -12.42 -4.24
C LEU A 234 29.47 -11.63 -5.54
N GLY A 235 29.96 -12.24 -6.63
CA GLY A 235 30.01 -11.62 -7.95
C GLY A 235 28.62 -11.39 -8.53
N ASP A 236 27.69 -12.33 -8.33
CA ASP A 236 26.29 -12.17 -8.76
C ASP A 236 25.59 -11.06 -7.96
N VAL A 237 25.81 -11.04 -6.65
CA VAL A 237 25.31 -9.96 -5.77
C VAL A 237 25.83 -8.61 -6.22
N LYS A 238 27.17 -8.50 -6.44
CA LYS A 238 27.80 -7.26 -6.93
C LYS A 238 27.19 -6.78 -8.23
N LYS A 239 27.00 -7.68 -9.19
CA LYS A 239 26.40 -7.35 -10.49
C LYS A 239 24.97 -6.79 -10.35
N ALA A 240 24.16 -7.37 -9.44
CA ALA A 240 22.84 -6.85 -9.12
C ALA A 240 22.92 -5.44 -8.50
N LEU A 241 23.83 -5.24 -7.53
CA LEU A 241 24.02 -3.94 -6.87
C LEU A 241 24.52 -2.85 -7.81
N ASP A 242 25.35 -3.19 -8.79
CA ASP A 242 25.81 -2.21 -9.79
C ASP A 242 24.64 -1.54 -10.51
N LEU A 243 23.55 -2.27 -10.74
CA LEU A 243 22.33 -1.71 -11.32
C LEU A 243 21.65 -0.70 -10.39
N PHE A 244 21.58 -0.98 -9.09
CA PHE A 244 21.05 -0.05 -8.10
C PHE A 244 21.89 1.23 -8.01
N PHE A 245 23.22 1.10 -7.98
CA PHE A 245 24.12 2.27 -7.99
C PHE A 245 23.97 3.11 -9.27
N LEU A 246 23.87 2.47 -10.44
CA LEU A 246 23.60 3.14 -11.69
C LEU A 246 22.22 3.84 -11.70
N GLY A 247 21.24 3.27 -11.00
CA GLY A 247 19.93 3.87 -10.79
C GLY A 247 19.92 5.09 -9.87
N GLY A 248 20.98 5.28 -9.06
CA GLY A 248 21.11 6.39 -8.12
C GLY A 248 20.89 6.03 -6.64
N VAL A 249 20.69 4.74 -6.33
CA VAL A 249 20.65 4.27 -4.94
C VAL A 249 22.01 4.46 -4.28
N ASN A 250 22.04 4.95 -3.04
CA ASN A 250 23.26 5.19 -2.28
C ASN A 250 23.26 4.58 -0.88
N HIS A 251 22.23 3.81 -0.54
CA HIS A 251 22.10 3.13 0.73
C HIS A 251 21.49 1.74 0.54
N ILE A 252 22.28 0.68 0.75
CA ILE A 252 21.89 -0.70 0.43
C ILE A 252 21.50 -1.44 1.70
N PHE A 253 20.36 -2.10 1.65
CA PHE A 253 19.95 -3.13 2.61
C PHE A 253 19.97 -4.48 1.90
N TYR A 254 20.81 -5.38 2.39
CA TYR A 254 20.87 -6.74 1.85
C TYR A 254 19.70 -7.56 2.37
N HIS A 255 18.96 -8.17 1.47
CA HIS A 255 17.94 -9.13 1.83
C HIS A 255 18.37 -10.54 1.39
N GLY A 256 18.71 -11.42 2.35
CA GLY A 256 18.70 -11.04 3.73
C GLY A 256 19.37 -12.12 4.59
N THR A 257 19.33 -11.88 5.89
CA THR A 257 19.84 -12.81 6.88
C THR A 257 18.72 -13.20 7.83
N CYS A 258 18.33 -14.47 7.83
CA CYS A 258 17.40 -14.99 8.83
C CYS A 258 18.11 -15.10 10.19
N PHE A 259 17.43 -14.67 11.25
CA PHE A 259 17.86 -15.03 12.59
C PHE A 259 17.71 -16.56 12.77
N SER A 260 18.81 -17.23 13.03
CA SER A 260 18.84 -18.69 13.20
C SER A 260 19.34 -19.02 14.61
N PRO A 261 18.58 -19.80 15.41
CA PRO A 261 19.05 -20.26 16.74
C PRO A 261 20.32 -21.10 16.59
N GLN A 262 21.14 -21.13 17.64
CA GLN A 262 22.41 -21.88 17.61
C GLN A 262 22.23 -23.40 17.47
N ASP A 263 21.11 -23.93 17.92
CA ASP A 263 20.73 -25.33 17.85
C ASP A 263 19.96 -25.72 16.58
N ALA A 264 19.71 -24.73 15.69
CA ALA A 264 19.10 -25.04 14.40
C ALA A 264 20.02 -25.96 13.56
N PRO A 265 19.47 -27.02 12.95
CA PRO A 265 20.27 -27.90 12.08
C PRO A 265 20.78 -27.09 10.86
N TRP A 266 21.92 -27.54 10.33
CA TRP A 266 22.47 -26.94 9.11
C TRP A 266 21.42 -26.96 7.97
N PRO A 267 21.24 -25.90 7.17
CA PRO A 267 22.03 -24.68 7.10
C PRO A 267 21.54 -23.56 8.03
N GLY A 268 20.66 -23.80 8.95
CA GLY A 268 19.96 -22.81 9.76
C GLY A 268 18.58 -22.50 9.19
N TRP A 269 17.91 -21.51 9.74
CA TRP A 269 16.64 -21.04 9.21
C TRP A 269 16.84 -20.29 7.90
N LEU A 270 15.99 -20.59 6.93
CA LEU A 270 16.02 -19.98 5.61
C LEU A 270 14.76 -19.14 5.41
N PHE A 271 14.92 -18.02 4.73
CA PHE A 271 13.81 -17.28 4.17
C PHE A 271 13.60 -17.75 2.71
N TYR A 272 12.39 -17.77 2.21
CA TYR A 272 12.10 -18.32 0.88
C TYR A 272 12.70 -17.51 -0.28
N ALA A 273 12.92 -16.19 -0.08
CA ALA A 273 13.61 -15.34 -1.05
C ALA A 273 15.13 -15.46 -0.88
N ALA A 274 15.84 -15.51 -1.92
CA ALA A 274 16.90 -16.41 -2.18
C ALA A 274 18.33 -16.15 -1.73
N VAL A 275 18.84 -14.95 -1.52
CA VAL A 275 20.26 -14.85 -1.13
C VAL A 275 20.42 -14.80 0.38
N HIS A 276 21.07 -15.81 0.93
CA HIS A 276 21.38 -15.83 2.36
C HIS A 276 22.75 -15.24 2.65
N PHE A 277 22.78 -14.06 3.28
CA PHE A 277 23.99 -13.46 3.83
C PHE A 277 24.24 -14.04 5.23
N HIS A 278 24.59 -15.31 5.27
CA HIS A 278 24.68 -16.12 6.47
C HIS A 278 26.05 -16.81 6.53
N PRO A 279 26.67 -17.00 7.72
CA PRO A 279 27.98 -17.64 7.85
C PRO A 279 28.06 -19.05 7.26
N ASN A 280 26.93 -19.75 7.13
CA ASN A 280 26.88 -21.08 6.53
C ASN A 280 26.77 -21.06 4.99
N ASN A 281 26.66 -19.90 4.36
CA ASN A 281 26.70 -19.79 2.92
C ASN A 281 28.17 -19.75 2.46
N PRO A 282 28.59 -20.66 1.55
CA PRO A 282 29.98 -20.75 1.09
C PRO A 282 30.32 -19.73 -0.01
N PHE A 283 29.89 -18.50 0.07
CA PHE A 283 30.21 -17.44 -0.91
C PHE A 283 31.67 -17.44 -1.34
#